data_e9e744660acb2f4f5bdfe99ca747c060
#
_entry.id   e9e744660acb2f4f5bdfe99ca747c060
#
_cell.length_a   1.000
_cell.length_b   1.000
_cell.length_c   1.000
_cell.angle_alpha   90.00
_cell.angle_beta   90.00
_cell.angle_gamma   90.00
#
_symmetry.space_group_name_H-M   'P 1'
#
loop_
_entity.id
_entity.type
_entity.pdbx_description
1 polymer ?
#
loop_
_entity_poly.entity_id
_entity_poly.type
_entity_poly.pdbx_seq_one_letter_code
_entity_poly.pdbx_strand_id
1 'polypeptide(L)'
;VSLTSAITRPQEITGSPAPEDVPADGTAIEAAGGFTLSHGDEGDAPAQQVAGAGASADPVKDYLKLIGKVPLLNAEQEVELAKRVEAGLFAQEKLDTGEPAGRLRRELEILVADGARAKEHLVEANLRLVVSLAKRYTGRGMLFLDLIQEGNLGLIRAVEKFDYVKGFKFSTYATWWIRQAITRAMADQARTIRIPVHMVEIINKVARIQRQLLQDTGREPTPEELAKELDMTPEKVMEVQKYGREPISLHTPLGDEGDSEFGDLIEDTEAVVPAEAVGFSFLQQQLRAILDTLADREAGVVSMRYGLKDGQPKTLDEIGKVYGVTRERIRQIENKTMSKLRHPSRSQLLRDYLD
;
A
#
# COMPACT_ATOMS: atom_id res chain seq x y z
N VAL A 1 41.86 11.10 4.17
CA VAL A 1 40.90 9.98 4.08
C VAL A 1 39.55 10.65 3.99
N SER A 2 39.06 10.81 2.75
CA SER A 2 37.78 11.48 2.43
C SER A 2 36.69 10.45 2.35
N LEU A 3 35.66 10.59 3.19
CA LEU A 3 34.39 9.87 3.10
C LEU A 3 33.44 10.71 2.24
N THR A 4 33.29 10.31 0.97
CA THR A 4 32.27 10.85 0.08
C THR A 4 30.98 10.02 0.28
N SER A 5 30.01 10.60 0.97
CA SER A 5 28.67 10.03 1.10
C SER A 5 27.93 10.14 -0.23
N ALA A 6 27.63 8.98 -0.83
CA ALA A 6 26.76 8.88 -2.01
C ALA A 6 25.32 9.23 -1.60
N ILE A 7 24.86 10.41 -2.00
CA ILE A 7 23.42 10.76 -1.97
C ILE A 7 22.77 10.04 -3.15
N THR A 8 22.06 8.99 -2.85
CA THR A 8 21.20 8.27 -3.80
C THR A 8 20.06 9.22 -4.22
N ARG A 9 20.07 9.67 -5.46
CA ARG A 9 18.93 10.40 -6.06
C ARG A 9 17.71 9.48 -6.07
N PRO A 10 16.50 10.00 -5.77
CA PRO A 10 15.27 9.25 -6.00
C PRO A 10 15.16 8.92 -7.49
N GLN A 11 14.92 7.65 -7.81
CA GLN A 11 14.60 7.23 -9.17
C GLN A 11 13.39 8.03 -9.66
N GLU A 12 13.60 8.78 -10.73
CA GLU A 12 12.52 9.34 -11.54
C GLU A 12 11.62 8.18 -12.00
N ILE A 13 10.37 8.20 -11.57
CA ILE A 13 9.33 7.35 -12.14
C ILE A 13 9.04 7.93 -13.53
N THR A 14 9.83 7.49 -14.50
CA THR A 14 9.60 7.78 -15.92
C THR A 14 8.35 7.03 -16.36
N GLY A 15 7.38 7.74 -16.91
CA GLY A 15 6.40 7.20 -17.81
C GLY A 15 4.95 7.25 -17.38
N SER A 16 4.37 8.44 -17.40
CA SER A 16 3.05 8.62 -18.00
C SER A 16 3.20 9.78 -18.97
N PRO A 17 2.97 9.59 -20.28
CA PRO A 17 3.01 10.68 -21.22
C PRO A 17 1.95 11.69 -20.80
N ALA A 18 2.35 12.95 -20.71
CA ALA A 18 1.38 14.04 -20.63
C ALA A 18 0.52 13.95 -21.90
N PRO A 19 -0.82 14.01 -21.82
CA PRO A 19 -1.64 14.02 -22.99
C PRO A 19 -1.38 15.33 -23.75
N GLU A 20 -0.72 15.23 -24.89
CA GLU A 20 -0.49 16.39 -25.79
C GLU A 20 -1.80 16.88 -26.41
N ASP A 21 -2.85 16.04 -26.45
CA ASP A 21 -4.20 16.40 -26.89
C ASP A 21 -5.22 15.81 -25.92
N VAL A 22 -6.00 16.67 -25.25
CA VAL A 22 -7.19 16.27 -24.50
C VAL A 22 -8.36 16.30 -25.49
N PRO A 23 -8.84 15.15 -26.01
CA PRO A 23 -10.04 15.12 -26.82
C PRO A 23 -11.25 15.51 -25.98
N ALA A 24 -12.14 16.27 -26.54
CA ALA A 24 -13.40 16.68 -25.90
C ALA A 24 -14.37 15.51 -25.66
N ASP A 25 -14.04 14.31 -26.17
CA ASP A 25 -14.88 13.12 -26.08
C ASP A 25 -14.14 12.00 -25.33
N GLY A 26 -14.84 11.37 -24.36
CA GLY A 26 -14.26 10.42 -23.39
C GLY A 26 -13.72 9.09 -23.96
N THR A 27 -13.82 8.88 -25.28
CA THR A 27 -13.46 7.62 -25.94
C THR A 27 -11.97 7.47 -26.27
N ALA A 28 -11.19 8.56 -26.29
CA ALA A 28 -9.76 8.50 -26.62
C ALA A 28 -8.84 8.24 -25.42
N ILE A 29 -9.38 8.18 -24.19
CA ILE A 29 -8.60 7.97 -22.96
C ILE A 29 -8.32 6.48 -22.72
N GLU A 30 -9.08 5.58 -23.33
CA GLU A 30 -8.86 4.13 -23.24
C GLU A 30 -7.54 3.67 -23.90
N ALA A 31 -7.08 4.38 -24.91
CA ALA A 31 -5.84 4.04 -25.63
C ALA A 31 -4.55 4.43 -24.89
N ALA A 32 -4.65 5.30 -23.87
CA ALA A 32 -3.50 5.81 -23.10
C ALA A 32 -3.32 5.17 -21.71
N GLY A 33 -4.05 4.09 -21.40
CA GLY A 33 -3.94 3.39 -20.11
C GLY A 33 -4.43 4.21 -18.89
N GLY A 34 -5.26 5.23 -19.12
CA GLY A 34 -5.87 6.02 -18.07
C GLY A 34 -7.10 5.33 -17.47
N PHE A 35 -7.17 5.22 -16.15
CA PHE A 35 -8.35 4.74 -15.45
C PHE A 35 -9.51 5.73 -15.64
N THR A 36 -10.55 5.32 -16.36
CA THR A 36 -11.78 6.11 -16.55
C THR A 36 -12.95 5.41 -15.86
N LEU A 37 -13.52 6.07 -14.84
CA LEU A 37 -14.87 5.75 -14.38
C LEU A 37 -15.84 6.38 -15.38
N SER A 38 -16.67 5.55 -16.03
CA SER A 38 -17.67 6.02 -16.97
C SER A 38 -18.75 6.87 -16.27
N HIS A 39 -19.33 7.84 -16.98
CA HIS A 39 -20.39 8.74 -16.49
C HIS A 39 -21.68 8.01 -16.02
N GLY A 40 -21.77 6.68 -16.16
CA GLY A 40 -22.93 5.89 -15.73
C GLY A 40 -23.04 5.59 -14.23
N ASP A 41 -22.03 5.98 -13.43
CA ASP A 41 -21.96 5.68 -11.97
C ASP A 41 -22.67 6.73 -11.10
N GLU A 42 -23.49 7.63 -11.67
CA GLU A 42 -24.17 8.70 -10.92
C GLU A 42 -25.33 8.21 -10.03
N GLY A 43 -25.74 6.93 -10.15
CA GLY A 43 -26.92 6.40 -9.45
C GLY A 43 -26.68 5.72 -8.10
N ASP A 44 -25.44 5.45 -7.72
CA ASP A 44 -25.11 4.58 -6.57
C ASP A 44 -24.47 5.36 -5.40
N ALA A 45 -24.99 6.54 -5.07
CA ALA A 45 -24.57 7.25 -3.87
C ALA A 45 -25.30 6.68 -2.65
N PRO A 46 -24.60 6.07 -1.66
CA PRO A 46 -25.24 5.62 -0.44
C PRO A 46 -25.83 6.81 0.33
N ALA A 47 -27.03 6.62 0.90
CA ALA A 47 -27.71 7.64 1.69
C ALA A 47 -26.80 8.16 2.82
N GLN A 48 -26.65 9.47 2.91
CA GLN A 48 -25.86 10.14 3.95
C GLN A 48 -26.43 9.81 5.33
N GLN A 49 -25.71 9.06 6.15
CA GLN A 49 -25.94 9.03 7.60
C GLN A 49 -25.48 10.37 8.18
N VAL A 50 -26.44 11.21 8.55
CA VAL A 50 -26.21 12.45 9.28
C VAL A 50 -25.89 12.06 10.73
N ALA A 51 -24.61 11.98 11.07
CA ALA A 51 -24.18 11.85 12.46
C ALA A 51 -24.54 13.12 13.23
N GLY A 52 -25.27 12.95 14.34
CA GLY A 52 -25.79 14.02 15.18
C GLY A 52 -24.71 14.96 15.71
N ALA A 53 -25.07 16.24 15.76
CA ALA A 53 -24.21 17.35 16.14
C ALA A 53 -23.92 17.35 17.66
N GLY A 54 -22.74 16.81 18.01
CA GLY A 54 -22.02 17.24 19.23
C GLY A 54 -21.06 18.37 18.85
N ALA A 55 -20.84 19.33 19.74
CA ALA A 55 -19.97 20.50 19.54
C ALA A 55 -18.46 20.11 19.53
N SER A 56 -18.05 19.21 18.67
CA SER A 56 -16.66 18.99 18.30
C SER A 56 -16.39 19.80 17.03
N ALA A 57 -15.27 20.51 16.99
CA ALA A 57 -14.83 21.24 15.81
C ALA A 57 -14.76 20.24 14.64
N ASP A 58 -15.72 20.33 13.72
CA ASP A 58 -15.76 19.48 12.54
C ASP A 58 -14.67 19.99 11.56
N PRO A 59 -13.56 19.26 11.40
CA PRO A 59 -12.43 19.72 10.59
C PRO A 59 -12.82 19.93 9.11
N VAL A 60 -13.86 19.24 8.65
CA VAL A 60 -14.41 19.43 7.29
C VAL A 60 -15.06 20.81 7.18
N LYS A 61 -15.87 21.20 8.16
CA LYS A 61 -16.53 22.54 8.16
C LYS A 61 -15.51 23.66 8.24
N ASP A 62 -14.47 23.51 9.04
CA ASP A 62 -13.43 24.54 9.18
C ASP A 62 -12.61 24.66 7.90
N TYR A 63 -12.27 23.55 7.27
CA TYR A 63 -11.63 23.56 5.95
C TYR A 63 -12.50 24.25 4.90
N LEU A 64 -13.80 23.93 4.83
CA LEU A 64 -14.75 24.54 3.88
C LEU A 64 -14.92 26.05 4.11
N LYS A 65 -14.90 26.52 5.37
CA LYS A 65 -14.90 27.94 5.70
C LYS A 65 -13.64 28.66 5.22
N LEU A 66 -12.47 28.01 5.37
CA LEU A 66 -11.18 28.59 4.96
C LEU A 66 -11.12 28.77 3.44
N ILE A 67 -11.42 27.72 2.66
CA ILE A 67 -11.37 27.79 1.19
C ILE A 67 -12.46 28.70 0.60
N GLY A 68 -13.55 28.97 1.36
CA GLY A 68 -14.62 29.87 0.94
C GLY A 68 -14.24 31.34 0.97
N LYS A 69 -13.15 31.74 1.64
CA LYS A 69 -12.70 33.13 1.74
C LYS A 69 -12.09 33.68 0.47
N VAL A 70 -11.48 32.80 -0.34
CA VAL A 70 -10.81 33.18 -1.59
C VAL A 70 -11.85 33.28 -2.70
N PRO A 71 -11.92 34.42 -3.43
CA PRO A 71 -12.85 34.61 -4.54
C PRO A 71 -12.48 33.73 -5.73
N LEU A 72 -13.48 33.41 -6.58
CA LEU A 72 -13.27 32.69 -7.83
C LEU A 72 -12.58 33.61 -8.84
N LEU A 73 -11.71 33.02 -9.67
CA LEU A 73 -10.99 33.70 -10.72
C LEU A 73 -11.79 33.76 -12.03
N ASN A 74 -11.60 34.83 -12.78
CA ASN A 74 -12.04 34.95 -14.16
C ASN A 74 -10.96 34.39 -15.11
N ALA A 75 -11.33 34.07 -16.37
CA ALA A 75 -10.41 33.52 -17.35
C ALA A 75 -9.17 34.42 -17.61
N GLU A 76 -9.35 35.74 -17.59
CA GLU A 76 -8.26 36.71 -17.73
C GLU A 76 -7.29 36.65 -16.56
N GLN A 77 -7.80 36.51 -15.33
CA GLN A 77 -7.00 36.38 -14.11
C GLN A 77 -6.24 35.03 -14.07
N GLU A 78 -6.86 33.94 -14.54
CA GLU A 78 -6.18 32.65 -14.68
C GLU A 78 -4.95 32.76 -15.59
N VAL A 79 -5.09 33.44 -16.75
CA VAL A 79 -4.00 33.68 -17.70
C VAL A 79 -2.93 34.60 -17.11
N GLU A 80 -3.32 35.67 -16.41
CA GLU A 80 -2.38 36.60 -15.76
C GLU A 80 -1.54 35.89 -14.70
N LEU A 81 -2.18 35.12 -13.81
CA LEU A 81 -1.49 34.36 -12.80
C LEU A 81 -0.56 33.30 -13.44
N ALA A 82 -1.00 32.59 -14.48
CA ALA A 82 -0.18 31.62 -15.17
C ALA A 82 1.08 32.24 -15.79
N LYS A 83 0.98 33.45 -16.40
CA LYS A 83 2.14 34.19 -16.90
C LYS A 83 3.13 34.58 -15.79
N ARG A 84 2.63 34.98 -14.61
CA ARG A 84 3.47 35.32 -13.45
C ARG A 84 4.18 34.08 -12.90
N VAL A 85 3.49 32.92 -12.85
CA VAL A 85 4.09 31.63 -12.47
C VAL A 85 5.23 31.27 -13.42
N GLU A 86 4.97 31.35 -14.74
CA GLU A 86 5.98 31.06 -15.76
C GLU A 86 7.19 32.00 -15.68
N ALA A 87 6.96 33.30 -15.53
CA ALA A 87 8.03 34.29 -15.34
C ALA A 87 8.88 33.99 -14.09
N GLY A 88 8.24 33.57 -13.00
CA GLY A 88 8.94 33.14 -11.78
C GLY A 88 9.82 31.90 -11.98
N LEU A 89 9.32 30.89 -12.73
CA LEU A 89 10.10 29.69 -13.05
C LEU A 89 11.31 30.02 -13.94
N PHE A 90 11.17 30.85 -14.96
CA PHE A 90 12.29 31.30 -15.78
C PHE A 90 13.30 32.17 -15.01
N ALA A 91 12.81 32.99 -14.06
CA ALA A 91 13.71 33.74 -13.18
C ALA A 91 14.51 32.83 -12.27
N GLN A 92 13.89 31.78 -11.72
CA GLN A 92 14.55 30.75 -10.91
C GLN A 92 15.63 30.01 -11.72
N GLU A 93 15.28 29.54 -12.94
CA GLU A 93 16.23 28.88 -13.83
C GLU A 93 17.47 29.75 -14.13
N LYS A 94 17.27 31.05 -14.37
CA LYS A 94 18.38 31.99 -14.57
C LYS A 94 19.22 32.18 -13.33
N LEU A 95 18.65 32.15 -12.13
CA LEU A 95 19.39 32.21 -10.88
C LEU A 95 20.22 30.93 -10.64
N ASP A 96 19.70 29.78 -11.03
CA ASP A 96 20.33 28.46 -10.82
C ASP A 96 21.43 28.18 -11.87
N THR A 97 21.27 28.65 -13.12
CA THR A 97 22.21 28.40 -14.22
C THR A 97 23.24 29.49 -14.42
N GLY A 98 22.99 30.72 -13.95
CA GLY A 98 23.85 31.88 -14.08
C GLY A 98 24.42 32.37 -12.74
N GLU A 99 25.41 33.24 -12.81
CA GLU A 99 25.86 34.05 -11.67
C GLU A 99 25.39 35.50 -11.88
N PRO A 100 24.08 35.80 -11.79
CA PRO A 100 23.62 37.16 -11.97
C PRO A 100 24.14 38.03 -10.80
N ALA A 101 24.84 39.10 -11.11
CA ALA A 101 25.45 39.98 -10.10
C ALA A 101 24.54 41.17 -9.78
N GLY A 102 24.60 41.62 -8.53
CA GLY A 102 24.12 42.92 -8.08
C GLY A 102 22.60 43.13 -8.25
N ARG A 103 22.20 44.13 -9.06
CA ARG A 103 20.82 44.55 -9.25
C ARG A 103 19.95 43.48 -9.93
N LEU A 104 20.48 42.82 -10.94
CA LEU A 104 19.77 41.82 -11.71
C LEU A 104 19.36 40.63 -10.84
N ARG A 105 20.23 40.21 -9.93
CA ARG A 105 19.93 39.13 -8.98
C ARG A 105 18.73 39.46 -8.10
N ARG A 106 18.67 40.67 -7.55
CA ARG A 106 17.55 41.12 -6.71
C ARG A 106 16.25 41.19 -7.49
N GLU A 107 16.30 41.67 -8.75
CA GLU A 107 15.13 41.73 -9.63
C GLU A 107 14.59 40.32 -9.95
N LEU A 108 15.48 39.35 -10.21
CA LEU A 108 15.09 37.94 -10.41
C LEU A 108 14.52 37.30 -9.13
N GLU A 109 15.10 37.56 -7.96
CA GLU A 109 14.58 37.09 -6.68
C GLU A 109 13.16 37.62 -6.39
N ILE A 110 12.87 38.86 -6.77
CA ILE A 110 11.53 39.46 -6.66
C ILE A 110 10.56 38.74 -7.60
N LEU A 111 10.95 38.43 -8.85
CA LEU A 111 10.11 37.71 -9.80
C LEU A 111 9.81 36.27 -9.34
N VAL A 112 10.78 35.58 -8.75
CA VAL A 112 10.58 34.24 -8.16
C VAL A 112 9.58 34.31 -7.03
N ALA A 113 9.73 35.28 -6.12
CA ALA A 113 8.77 35.42 -5.01
C ALA A 113 7.38 35.82 -5.48
N ASP A 114 7.25 36.59 -6.56
CA ASP A 114 5.96 36.94 -7.16
C ASP A 114 5.32 35.74 -7.86
N GLY A 115 6.08 34.94 -8.61
CA GLY A 115 5.63 33.71 -9.24
C GLY A 115 5.15 32.67 -8.22
N ALA A 116 5.85 32.52 -7.10
CA ALA A 116 5.43 31.64 -6.01
C ALA A 116 4.07 32.07 -5.43
N ARG A 117 3.89 33.35 -5.14
CA ARG A 117 2.61 33.90 -4.67
C ARG A 117 1.48 33.73 -5.68
N ALA A 118 1.78 33.90 -6.97
CA ALA A 118 0.81 33.67 -8.04
C ALA A 118 0.40 32.20 -8.12
N LYS A 119 1.33 31.25 -7.95
CA LYS A 119 1.05 29.81 -7.90
C LYS A 119 0.15 29.47 -6.71
N GLU A 120 0.47 29.98 -5.51
CA GLU A 120 -0.34 29.80 -4.30
C GLU A 120 -1.76 30.31 -4.52
N HIS A 121 -1.91 31.53 -5.04
CA HIS A 121 -3.22 32.14 -5.28
C HIS A 121 -4.05 31.35 -6.32
N LEU A 122 -3.43 30.85 -7.39
CA LEU A 122 -4.10 30.04 -8.40
C LEU A 122 -4.58 28.68 -7.81
N VAL A 123 -3.79 28.07 -6.91
CA VAL A 123 -4.19 26.85 -6.18
C VAL A 123 -5.36 27.16 -5.24
N GLU A 124 -5.21 28.16 -4.36
CA GLU A 124 -6.20 28.52 -3.35
C GLU A 124 -7.59 28.83 -3.94
N ALA A 125 -7.64 29.61 -5.03
CA ALA A 125 -8.86 29.96 -5.71
C ALA A 125 -9.60 28.74 -6.31
N ASN A 126 -8.88 27.65 -6.57
CA ASN A 126 -9.42 26.43 -7.17
C ASN A 126 -9.64 25.26 -6.19
N LEU A 127 -9.38 25.42 -4.90
CA LEU A 127 -9.62 24.36 -3.88
C LEU A 127 -11.10 23.93 -3.85
N ARG A 128 -12.03 24.84 -4.11
CA ARG A 128 -13.46 24.52 -4.18
C ARG A 128 -13.82 23.55 -5.32
N LEU A 129 -13.06 23.59 -6.42
CA LEU A 129 -13.20 22.64 -7.52
C LEU A 129 -12.83 21.22 -7.05
N VAL A 130 -11.74 21.08 -6.30
CA VAL A 130 -11.33 19.78 -5.72
C VAL A 130 -12.42 19.20 -4.84
N VAL A 131 -12.99 19.99 -3.92
CA VAL A 131 -14.08 19.55 -3.03
C VAL A 131 -15.29 19.05 -3.83
N SER A 132 -15.68 19.78 -4.89
CA SER A 132 -16.83 19.42 -5.72
C SER A 132 -16.62 18.07 -6.44
N LEU A 133 -15.38 17.76 -6.81
CA LEU A 133 -15.01 16.48 -7.43
C LEU A 133 -14.89 15.37 -6.39
N ALA A 134 -14.20 15.61 -5.27
CA ALA A 134 -14.00 14.65 -4.20
C ALA A 134 -15.32 14.15 -3.59
N LYS A 135 -16.35 14.99 -3.54
CA LYS A 135 -17.69 14.63 -3.06
C LYS A 135 -18.29 13.41 -3.78
N ARG A 136 -17.97 13.20 -5.05
CA ARG A 136 -18.48 12.06 -5.84
C ARG A 136 -17.84 10.72 -5.46
N TYR A 137 -16.75 10.74 -4.69
CA TYR A 137 -15.95 9.57 -4.32
C TYR A 137 -16.08 9.20 -2.85
N THR A 138 -16.97 9.89 -2.10
CA THR A 138 -17.26 9.56 -0.70
C THR A 138 -17.89 8.18 -0.55
N GLY A 139 -17.63 7.51 0.59
CA GLY A 139 -18.16 6.18 0.89
C GLY A 139 -17.46 5.00 0.17
N ARG A 140 -16.28 5.24 -0.41
CA ARG A 140 -15.53 4.22 -1.17
C ARG A 140 -14.22 3.79 -0.48
N GLY A 141 -14.22 3.74 0.87
CA GLY A 141 -13.08 3.25 1.66
C GLY A 141 -12.03 4.29 2.04
N MET A 142 -12.19 5.58 1.65
CA MET A 142 -11.34 6.68 2.10
C MET A 142 -12.16 7.78 2.78
N LEU A 143 -11.54 8.45 3.75
CA LEU A 143 -12.14 9.61 4.42
C LEU A 143 -12.24 10.80 3.45
N PHE A 144 -13.26 11.63 3.63
CA PHE A 144 -13.52 12.75 2.72
C PHE A 144 -12.36 13.75 2.66
N LEU A 145 -11.74 14.07 3.81
CA LEU A 145 -10.58 14.95 3.85
C LEU A 145 -9.37 14.37 3.13
N ASP A 146 -9.17 13.05 3.20
CA ASP A 146 -8.06 12.39 2.51
C ASP A 146 -8.27 12.45 0.99
N LEU A 147 -9.52 12.25 0.52
CA LEU A 147 -9.87 12.43 -0.90
C LEU A 147 -9.60 13.86 -1.37
N ILE A 148 -9.91 14.86 -0.54
CA ILE A 148 -9.63 16.27 -0.83
C ILE A 148 -8.12 16.49 -0.93
N GLN A 149 -7.32 15.97 0.01
CA GLN A 149 -5.88 16.18 0.01
C GLN A 149 -5.20 15.52 -1.18
N GLU A 150 -5.59 14.30 -1.53
CA GLU A 150 -5.10 13.66 -2.77
C GLU A 150 -5.52 14.43 -4.02
N GLY A 151 -6.75 14.96 -4.02
CA GLY A 151 -7.23 15.85 -5.08
C GLY A 151 -6.42 17.16 -5.16
N ASN A 152 -6.02 17.73 -4.02
CA ASN A 152 -5.18 18.92 -3.96
C ASN A 152 -3.78 18.66 -4.56
N LEU A 153 -3.20 17.47 -4.34
CA LEU A 153 -1.95 17.07 -5.01
C LEU A 153 -2.12 17.02 -6.53
N GLY A 154 -3.27 16.55 -7.00
CA GLY A 154 -3.64 16.60 -8.42
C GLY A 154 -3.78 18.04 -8.93
N LEU A 155 -4.42 18.94 -8.17
CA LEU A 155 -4.55 20.35 -8.50
C LEU A 155 -3.19 21.05 -8.60
N ILE A 156 -2.26 20.79 -7.68
CA ILE A 156 -0.91 21.36 -7.71
C ILE A 156 -0.19 20.95 -9.00
N ARG A 157 -0.27 19.68 -9.40
CA ARG A 157 0.30 19.19 -10.66
C ARG A 157 -0.37 19.84 -11.87
N ALA A 158 -1.68 20.10 -11.82
CA ALA A 158 -2.38 20.80 -12.87
C ALA A 158 -1.87 22.24 -13.03
N VAL A 159 -1.64 22.97 -11.91
CA VAL A 159 -1.07 24.34 -11.92
C VAL A 159 0.34 24.36 -12.52
N GLU A 160 1.17 23.37 -12.16
CA GLU A 160 2.54 23.26 -12.68
C GLU A 160 2.64 22.98 -14.18
N LYS A 161 1.62 22.31 -14.72
CA LYS A 161 1.58 21.90 -16.15
C LYS A 161 0.57 22.67 -17.00
N PHE A 162 -0.04 23.72 -16.44
CA PHE A 162 -1.06 24.49 -17.14
C PHE A 162 -0.44 25.37 -18.23
N ASP A 163 -0.90 25.17 -19.46
CA ASP A 163 -0.51 25.97 -20.62
C ASP A 163 -1.67 26.89 -21.04
N TYR A 164 -1.55 28.17 -20.69
CA TYR A 164 -2.56 29.18 -21.02
C TYR A 164 -2.60 29.53 -22.51
N VAL A 165 -1.56 29.23 -23.29
CA VAL A 165 -1.49 29.53 -24.73
C VAL A 165 -2.52 28.71 -25.51
N LYS A 166 -2.88 27.54 -25.01
CA LYS A 166 -3.91 26.67 -25.62
C LYS A 166 -5.35 27.23 -25.52
N GLY A 167 -5.57 28.28 -24.75
CA GLY A 167 -6.86 28.99 -24.68
C GLY A 167 -7.98 28.27 -23.93
N PHE A 168 -7.73 27.11 -23.32
CA PHE A 168 -8.71 26.40 -22.48
C PHE A 168 -8.76 26.97 -21.07
N LYS A 169 -9.95 26.89 -20.45
CA LYS A 169 -10.11 27.24 -19.02
C LYS A 169 -9.28 26.29 -18.14
N PHE A 170 -8.66 26.84 -17.12
CA PHE A 170 -7.89 26.08 -16.14
C PHE A 170 -8.70 24.90 -15.53
N SER A 171 -9.97 25.16 -15.19
CA SER A 171 -10.86 24.14 -14.60
C SER A 171 -11.01 22.88 -15.45
N THR A 172 -11.04 23.00 -16.79
CA THR A 172 -11.15 21.85 -17.70
C THR A 172 -9.93 20.95 -17.59
N TYR A 173 -8.75 21.54 -17.58
CA TYR A 173 -7.48 20.82 -17.43
C TYR A 173 -7.29 20.25 -16.02
N ALA A 174 -7.57 21.06 -15.00
CA ALA A 174 -7.44 20.66 -13.59
C ALA A 174 -8.35 19.49 -13.20
N THR A 175 -9.58 19.45 -13.74
CA THR A 175 -10.53 18.36 -13.47
C THR A 175 -9.94 16.98 -13.82
N TRP A 176 -9.20 16.87 -14.91
CA TRP A 176 -8.55 15.62 -15.29
C TRP A 176 -7.48 15.19 -14.26
N TRP A 177 -6.59 16.12 -13.87
CA TRP A 177 -5.53 15.83 -12.88
C TRP A 177 -6.07 15.51 -11.50
N ILE A 178 -7.09 16.24 -11.06
CA ILE A 178 -7.74 16.01 -9.76
C ILE A 178 -8.40 14.63 -9.77
N ARG A 179 -9.16 14.28 -10.81
CA ARG A 179 -9.80 12.98 -10.95
C ARG A 179 -8.78 11.86 -10.95
N GLN A 180 -7.72 12.00 -11.73
CA GLN A 180 -6.64 11.01 -11.81
C GLN A 180 -5.96 10.79 -10.44
N ALA A 181 -5.68 11.88 -9.72
CA ALA A 181 -5.05 11.79 -8.40
C ALA A 181 -5.96 11.07 -7.39
N ILE A 182 -7.24 11.47 -7.30
CA ILE A 182 -8.22 10.83 -6.40
C ILE A 182 -8.39 9.34 -6.75
N THR A 183 -8.57 9.01 -8.02
CA THR A 183 -8.79 7.62 -8.43
C THR A 183 -7.59 6.73 -8.15
N ARG A 184 -6.38 7.26 -8.41
CA ARG A 184 -5.15 6.55 -8.11
C ARG A 184 -4.95 6.34 -6.60
N ALA A 185 -5.21 7.39 -5.80
CA ALA A 185 -5.15 7.30 -4.35
C ALA A 185 -6.13 6.26 -3.80
N MET A 186 -7.37 6.22 -4.31
CA MET A 186 -8.33 5.18 -3.93
C MET A 186 -7.85 3.77 -4.28
N ALA A 187 -7.25 3.58 -5.45
CA ALA A 187 -6.72 2.27 -5.85
C ALA A 187 -5.57 1.81 -4.91
N ASP A 188 -4.75 2.77 -4.45
CA ASP A 188 -3.57 2.49 -3.62
C ASP A 188 -3.87 2.38 -2.12
N GLN A 189 -4.89 3.08 -1.60
CA GLN A 189 -5.07 3.30 -0.15
C GLN A 189 -6.46 2.91 0.39
N ALA A 190 -7.49 2.75 -0.46
CA ALA A 190 -8.86 2.51 0.00
C ALA A 190 -9.07 1.14 0.68
N ARG A 191 -8.18 0.17 0.46
CA ARG A 191 -8.32 -1.19 0.98
C ARG A 191 -7.37 -1.45 2.14
N THR A 192 -7.82 -2.17 3.15
CA THR A 192 -7.01 -2.64 4.28
C THR A 192 -5.81 -3.47 3.79
N ILE A 193 -6.03 -4.36 2.81
CA ILE A 193 -4.98 -5.12 2.14
C ILE A 193 -4.77 -4.47 0.77
N ARG A 194 -3.61 -3.78 0.60
CA ARG A 194 -3.28 -3.10 -0.64
C ARG A 194 -3.20 -4.08 -1.82
N ILE A 195 -3.87 -3.73 -2.90
CA ILE A 195 -3.87 -4.46 -4.18
C ILE A 195 -3.18 -3.59 -5.24
N PRO A 196 -2.38 -4.17 -6.17
CA PRO A 196 -1.80 -3.43 -7.28
C PRO A 196 -2.88 -2.75 -8.16
N VAL A 197 -2.58 -1.54 -8.66
CA VAL A 197 -3.56 -0.71 -9.42
C VAL A 197 -4.17 -1.47 -10.61
N HIS A 198 -3.36 -2.20 -11.39
CA HIS A 198 -3.86 -2.97 -12.54
C HIS A 198 -4.88 -4.05 -12.14
N MET A 199 -4.74 -4.64 -10.93
CA MET A 199 -5.73 -5.60 -10.43
C MET A 199 -7.02 -4.92 -10.00
N VAL A 200 -6.94 -3.69 -9.44
CA VAL A 200 -8.12 -2.88 -9.12
C VAL A 200 -8.89 -2.53 -10.39
N GLU A 201 -8.19 -2.21 -11.48
CA GLU A 201 -8.80 -1.96 -12.79
C GLU A 201 -9.57 -3.16 -13.32
N ILE A 202 -8.95 -4.36 -13.24
CA ILE A 202 -9.61 -5.61 -13.64
C ILE A 202 -10.84 -5.90 -12.75
N ILE A 203 -10.73 -5.75 -11.43
CA ILE A 203 -11.85 -5.94 -10.48
C ILE A 203 -13.01 -5.00 -10.85
N ASN A 204 -12.73 -3.72 -11.11
CA ASN A 204 -13.73 -2.74 -11.50
C ASN A 204 -14.37 -3.09 -12.86
N LYS A 205 -13.57 -3.58 -13.83
CA LYS A 205 -14.07 -4.04 -15.13
C LYS A 205 -15.01 -5.25 -14.96
N VAL A 206 -14.62 -6.24 -14.14
CA VAL A 206 -15.46 -7.40 -13.80
C VAL A 206 -16.77 -6.95 -13.14
N ALA A 207 -16.70 -6.09 -12.13
CA ALA A 207 -17.88 -5.60 -11.42
C ALA A 207 -18.84 -4.80 -12.32
N ARG A 208 -18.32 -4.03 -13.28
CA ARG A 208 -19.13 -3.30 -14.27
C ARG A 208 -19.88 -4.26 -15.17
N ILE A 209 -19.20 -5.23 -15.78
CA ILE A 209 -19.81 -6.20 -16.68
C ILE A 209 -20.79 -7.10 -15.91
N GLN A 210 -20.48 -7.48 -14.67
CA GLN A 210 -21.40 -8.24 -13.82
C GLN A 210 -22.72 -7.49 -13.61
N ARG A 211 -22.67 -6.19 -13.31
CA ARG A 211 -23.87 -5.34 -13.18
C ARG A 211 -24.65 -5.23 -14.51
N GLN A 212 -23.95 -5.06 -15.61
CA GLN A 212 -24.58 -4.99 -16.93
C GLN A 212 -25.29 -6.29 -17.28
N LEU A 213 -24.64 -7.44 -17.17
CA LEU A 213 -25.25 -8.74 -17.42
C LEU A 213 -26.41 -9.04 -16.46
N LEU A 214 -26.31 -8.63 -15.18
CA LEU A 214 -27.42 -8.73 -14.24
C LEU A 214 -28.65 -7.92 -14.70
N GLN A 215 -28.46 -6.72 -15.24
CA GLN A 215 -29.54 -5.90 -15.78
C GLN A 215 -30.15 -6.52 -17.05
N ASP A 216 -29.31 -7.07 -17.92
CA ASP A 216 -29.75 -7.65 -19.20
C ASP A 216 -30.45 -9.02 -19.02
N THR A 217 -29.97 -9.84 -18.11
CA THR A 217 -30.45 -11.22 -17.92
C THR A 217 -31.39 -11.39 -16.73
N GLY A 218 -31.43 -10.42 -15.80
CA GLY A 218 -32.22 -10.48 -14.56
C GLY A 218 -31.72 -11.50 -13.52
N ARG A 219 -30.55 -12.14 -13.74
CA ARG A 219 -29.89 -13.07 -12.82
C ARG A 219 -28.40 -12.81 -12.72
N GLU A 220 -27.78 -13.28 -11.66
CA GLU A 220 -26.32 -13.22 -11.54
C GLU A 220 -25.66 -14.03 -12.66
N PRO A 221 -24.66 -13.42 -13.37
CA PRO A 221 -23.94 -14.09 -14.43
C PRO A 221 -23.00 -15.16 -13.87
N THR A 222 -22.86 -16.27 -14.61
CA THR A 222 -21.88 -17.30 -14.27
C THR A 222 -20.44 -16.84 -14.57
N PRO A 223 -19.42 -17.42 -13.90
CA PRO A 223 -18.03 -17.10 -14.21
C PRO A 223 -17.65 -17.33 -15.68
N GLU A 224 -18.31 -18.27 -16.34
CA GLU A 224 -18.10 -18.58 -17.77
C GLU A 224 -18.67 -17.47 -18.68
N GLU A 225 -19.83 -16.92 -18.34
CA GLU A 225 -20.44 -15.80 -19.05
C GLU A 225 -19.60 -14.53 -18.91
N LEU A 226 -19.12 -14.24 -17.69
CA LEU A 226 -18.19 -13.15 -17.43
C LEU A 226 -16.87 -13.31 -18.17
N ALA A 227 -16.32 -14.53 -18.19
CA ALA A 227 -15.08 -14.86 -18.88
C ALA A 227 -15.15 -14.58 -20.39
N LYS A 228 -16.30 -14.93 -20.99
CA LYS A 228 -16.56 -14.71 -22.42
C LYS A 228 -16.64 -13.22 -22.78
N GLU A 229 -17.29 -12.43 -21.94
CA GLU A 229 -17.44 -10.98 -22.18
C GLU A 229 -16.15 -10.20 -21.91
N LEU A 230 -15.33 -10.71 -20.96
CA LEU A 230 -14.05 -10.09 -20.58
C LEU A 230 -12.87 -10.55 -21.41
N ASP A 231 -13.04 -11.56 -22.29
CA ASP A 231 -11.96 -12.24 -23.03
C ASP A 231 -10.87 -12.79 -22.08
N MET A 232 -11.29 -13.49 -21.02
CA MET A 232 -10.45 -14.05 -19.97
C MET A 232 -10.83 -15.50 -19.69
N THR A 233 -9.95 -16.25 -19.00
CA THR A 233 -10.30 -17.60 -18.55
C THR A 233 -11.23 -17.57 -17.34
N PRO A 234 -12.17 -18.55 -17.17
CA PRO A 234 -13.07 -18.60 -16.01
C PRO A 234 -12.32 -18.67 -14.69
N GLU A 235 -11.19 -19.38 -14.64
CA GLU A 235 -10.33 -19.46 -13.44
C GLU A 235 -9.80 -18.08 -13.05
N LYS A 236 -9.39 -17.27 -14.06
CA LYS A 236 -8.90 -15.90 -13.80
C LYS A 236 -10.01 -15.00 -13.28
N VAL A 237 -11.23 -15.13 -13.77
CA VAL A 237 -12.39 -14.39 -13.25
C VAL A 237 -12.65 -14.75 -11.79
N MET A 238 -12.64 -16.03 -11.43
CA MET A 238 -12.80 -16.47 -10.04
C MET A 238 -11.68 -15.95 -9.12
N GLU A 239 -10.43 -15.97 -9.60
CA GLU A 239 -9.28 -15.40 -8.87
C GLU A 239 -9.49 -13.91 -8.61
N VAL A 240 -9.86 -13.13 -9.63
CA VAL A 240 -10.13 -11.69 -9.52
C VAL A 240 -11.27 -11.39 -8.56
N GLN A 241 -12.35 -12.16 -8.61
CA GLN A 241 -13.47 -12.04 -7.66
C GLN A 241 -13.04 -12.32 -6.21
N LYS A 242 -12.14 -13.29 -6.00
CA LYS A 242 -11.57 -13.58 -4.68
C LYS A 242 -10.78 -12.40 -4.13
N TYR A 243 -9.95 -11.74 -4.94
CA TYR A 243 -9.22 -10.53 -4.55
C TYR A 243 -10.13 -9.31 -4.35
N GLY A 244 -11.29 -9.29 -4.99
CA GLY A 244 -12.29 -8.22 -4.84
C GLY A 244 -12.95 -8.17 -3.46
N ARG A 245 -12.89 -9.23 -2.66
CA ARG A 245 -13.53 -9.29 -1.33
C ARG A 245 -12.77 -8.44 -0.33
N GLU A 246 -13.53 -7.78 0.55
CA GLU A 246 -12.97 -7.02 1.67
C GLU A 246 -12.98 -7.87 2.94
N PRO A 247 -11.96 -7.72 3.84
CA PRO A 247 -11.95 -8.40 5.12
C PRO A 247 -13.07 -7.87 6.03
N ILE A 248 -13.66 -8.76 6.81
CA ILE A 248 -14.67 -8.43 7.81
C ILE A 248 -13.95 -8.09 9.13
N SER A 249 -14.49 -7.12 9.90
CA SER A 249 -13.95 -6.79 11.21
C SER A 249 -14.17 -7.93 12.21
N LEU A 250 -13.17 -8.24 13.02
CA LEU A 250 -13.28 -9.20 14.12
C LEU A 250 -14.24 -8.72 15.22
N HIS A 251 -14.42 -7.40 15.36
CA HIS A 251 -15.35 -6.79 16.31
C HIS A 251 -16.79 -6.68 15.79
N THR A 252 -17.10 -7.33 14.66
CA THR A 252 -18.47 -7.36 14.18
C THR A 252 -19.33 -8.17 15.16
N PRO A 253 -20.41 -7.58 15.76
CA PRO A 253 -21.25 -8.29 16.71
C PRO A 253 -22.02 -9.41 16.02
N LEU A 254 -22.19 -10.52 16.71
CA LEU A 254 -22.96 -11.67 16.29
C LEU A 254 -24.28 -11.71 17.08
N GLY A 255 -25.39 -11.73 16.37
CA GLY A 255 -26.73 -11.74 16.96
C GLY A 255 -27.24 -10.38 17.40
N ASP A 256 -28.50 -10.34 17.89
CA ASP A 256 -29.21 -9.11 18.26
C ASP A 256 -28.80 -8.56 19.65
N GLU A 257 -28.22 -9.40 20.52
CA GLU A 257 -27.85 -9.02 21.90
C GLU A 257 -26.44 -8.42 21.98
N GLY A 258 -25.59 -8.56 20.95
CA GLY A 258 -24.28 -7.93 20.84
C GLY A 258 -23.22 -8.42 21.85
N ASP A 259 -23.49 -9.50 22.59
CA ASP A 259 -22.60 -10.02 23.63
C ASP A 259 -21.43 -10.84 23.07
N SER A 260 -21.47 -11.25 21.79
CA SER A 260 -20.43 -12.04 21.12
C SER A 260 -19.92 -11.32 19.88
N GLU A 261 -18.61 -11.34 19.66
CA GLU A 261 -17.95 -10.79 18.49
C GLU A 261 -17.49 -11.92 17.56
N PHE A 262 -17.27 -11.61 16.28
CA PHE A 262 -16.78 -12.58 15.29
C PHE A 262 -15.41 -13.16 15.69
N GLY A 263 -14.61 -12.38 16.43
CA GLY A 263 -13.31 -12.78 16.96
C GLY A 263 -13.37 -13.93 17.96
N ASP A 264 -14.47 -14.02 18.72
CA ASP A 264 -14.65 -15.08 19.74
C ASP A 264 -14.82 -16.47 19.15
N LEU A 265 -15.21 -16.54 17.85
CA LEU A 265 -15.35 -17.84 17.14
C LEU A 265 -14.00 -18.37 16.60
N ILE A 266 -12.94 -17.59 16.64
CA ILE A 266 -11.65 -17.98 16.09
C ILE A 266 -10.87 -18.73 17.16
N GLU A 267 -10.60 -20.00 16.92
CA GLU A 267 -9.80 -20.84 17.79
C GLU A 267 -8.32 -20.41 17.75
N ASP A 268 -7.68 -20.33 18.92
CA ASP A 268 -6.23 -20.13 19.03
C ASP A 268 -5.50 -21.45 18.71
N THR A 269 -5.00 -21.55 17.47
CA THR A 269 -4.23 -22.71 16.99
C THR A 269 -2.84 -22.82 17.57
N GLU A 270 -2.32 -21.76 18.20
CA GLU A 270 -1.01 -21.74 18.86
C GLU A 270 -1.09 -22.01 20.36
N ALA A 271 -2.29 -22.20 20.90
CA ALA A 271 -2.47 -22.51 22.31
C ALA A 271 -1.81 -23.85 22.64
N VAL A 272 -0.82 -23.81 23.51
CA VAL A 272 -0.08 -25.00 23.95
C VAL A 272 -0.91 -25.79 24.93
N VAL A 273 -1.27 -27.02 24.57
CA VAL A 273 -1.96 -27.94 25.48
C VAL A 273 -1.06 -28.24 26.68
N PRO A 274 -1.53 -28.04 27.96
CA PRO A 274 -0.71 -28.25 29.13
C PRO A 274 -0.08 -29.64 29.20
N ALA A 275 -0.77 -30.68 28.75
CA ALA A 275 -0.24 -32.04 28.70
C ALA A 275 0.96 -32.16 27.75
N GLU A 276 0.94 -31.51 26.59
CA GLU A 276 2.05 -31.50 25.62
C GLU A 276 3.27 -30.76 26.20
N ALA A 277 3.05 -29.61 26.87
CA ALA A 277 4.11 -28.85 27.49
C ALA A 277 4.82 -29.68 28.58
N VAL A 278 4.05 -30.41 29.38
CA VAL A 278 4.61 -31.32 30.41
C VAL A 278 5.32 -32.50 29.74
N GLY A 279 4.72 -33.11 28.71
CA GLY A 279 5.34 -34.19 27.93
C GLY A 279 6.69 -33.76 27.33
N PHE A 280 6.77 -32.56 26.76
CA PHE A 280 8.02 -32.01 26.23
C PHE A 280 9.08 -31.79 27.35
N SER A 281 8.66 -31.35 28.54
CA SER A 281 9.55 -31.20 29.70
C SER A 281 10.11 -32.56 30.14
N PHE A 282 9.29 -33.60 30.22
CA PHE A 282 9.73 -34.95 30.49
C PHE A 282 10.67 -35.50 29.41
N LEU A 283 10.36 -35.30 28.13
CA LEU A 283 11.24 -35.67 27.01
C LEU A 283 12.63 -35.04 27.21
N GLN A 284 12.70 -33.74 27.54
CA GLN A 284 13.98 -33.07 27.80
C GLN A 284 14.74 -33.69 28.95
N GLN A 285 14.07 -34.04 30.04
CA GLN A 285 14.69 -34.69 31.20
C GLN A 285 15.21 -36.07 30.84
N GLN A 286 14.43 -36.90 30.16
CA GLN A 286 14.84 -38.21 29.69
C GLN A 286 16.01 -38.15 28.70
N LEU A 287 15.97 -37.21 27.77
CA LEU A 287 17.08 -37.00 26.84
C LEU A 287 18.38 -36.63 27.55
N ARG A 288 18.32 -35.75 28.58
CA ARG A 288 19.48 -35.41 29.40
C ARG A 288 20.00 -36.63 30.16
N ALA A 289 19.11 -37.38 30.78
CA ALA A 289 19.48 -38.61 31.50
C ALA A 289 20.16 -39.63 30.58
N ILE A 290 19.70 -39.79 29.35
CA ILE A 290 20.33 -40.69 28.36
C ILE A 290 21.70 -40.14 27.94
N LEU A 291 21.83 -38.83 27.69
CA LEU A 291 23.12 -38.22 27.35
C LEU A 291 24.14 -38.35 28.46
N ASP A 292 23.72 -38.28 29.71
CA ASP A 292 24.60 -38.48 30.90
C ASP A 292 25.13 -39.91 31.04
N THR A 293 24.50 -40.89 30.37
CA THR A 293 25.02 -42.28 30.31
C THR A 293 26.16 -42.47 29.28
N LEU A 294 26.43 -41.44 28.47
CA LEU A 294 27.51 -41.44 27.48
C LEU A 294 28.82 -40.91 28.09
N ALA A 295 29.96 -41.18 27.47
CA ALA A 295 31.19 -40.53 27.87
C ALA A 295 31.09 -39.00 27.64
N ASP A 296 31.63 -38.16 28.52
CA ASP A 296 31.54 -36.68 28.49
C ASP A 296 31.88 -36.10 27.11
N ARG A 297 32.84 -36.70 26.45
CA ARG A 297 33.27 -36.27 25.10
C ARG A 297 32.23 -36.59 24.03
N GLU A 298 31.56 -37.74 24.10
CA GLU A 298 30.49 -38.16 23.19
C GLU A 298 29.24 -37.32 23.42
N ALA A 299 28.82 -37.12 24.66
CA ALA A 299 27.70 -36.28 25.06
C ALA A 299 27.91 -34.81 24.63
N GLY A 300 29.12 -34.28 24.82
CA GLY A 300 29.46 -32.93 24.42
C GLY A 300 29.44 -32.70 22.92
N VAL A 301 29.95 -33.66 22.12
CA VAL A 301 29.89 -33.57 20.65
C VAL A 301 28.44 -33.54 20.14
N VAL A 302 27.59 -34.44 20.66
CA VAL A 302 26.17 -34.49 20.27
C VAL A 302 25.45 -33.21 20.73
N SER A 303 25.67 -32.74 21.94
CA SER A 303 25.05 -31.53 22.47
C SER A 303 25.39 -30.28 21.65
N MET A 304 26.65 -30.14 21.20
CA MET A 304 27.06 -29.03 20.33
C MET A 304 26.54 -29.21 18.92
N ARG A 305 26.51 -30.42 18.38
CA ARG A 305 26.05 -30.71 17.03
C ARG A 305 24.58 -30.34 16.81
N TYR A 306 23.75 -30.68 17.81
CA TYR A 306 22.31 -30.44 17.75
C TYR A 306 21.84 -29.19 18.52
N GLY A 307 22.77 -28.41 19.07
CA GLY A 307 22.42 -27.16 19.77
C GLY A 307 21.65 -27.36 21.07
N LEU A 308 21.84 -28.51 21.77
CA LEU A 308 21.07 -28.86 22.99
C LEU A 308 21.39 -27.97 24.22
N LYS A 309 22.50 -27.18 24.18
CA LYS A 309 22.88 -26.26 25.26
C LYS A 309 22.51 -24.81 24.97
N ASP A 310 22.83 -24.34 23.77
CA ASP A 310 22.80 -22.93 23.35
C ASP A 310 21.71 -22.68 22.31
N GLY A 311 20.94 -23.71 21.94
CA GLY A 311 19.91 -23.60 20.86
C GLY A 311 20.50 -23.49 19.45
N GLN A 312 21.85 -23.47 19.30
CA GLN A 312 22.52 -23.28 18.01
C GLN A 312 23.32 -24.51 17.58
N PRO A 313 22.96 -25.21 16.52
CA PRO A 313 23.71 -26.36 16.00
C PRO A 313 25.06 -25.89 15.42
N LYS A 314 26.15 -26.57 15.88
CA LYS A 314 27.52 -26.30 15.42
C LYS A 314 27.94 -27.24 14.30
N THR A 315 28.83 -26.76 13.43
CA THR A 315 29.43 -27.56 12.36
C THR A 315 30.51 -28.49 12.91
N LEU A 316 30.79 -29.59 12.19
CA LEU A 316 31.83 -30.55 12.58
C LEU A 316 33.23 -29.91 12.70
N ASP A 317 33.51 -28.88 11.89
CA ASP A 317 34.77 -28.15 11.92
C ASP A 317 34.89 -27.26 13.17
N GLU A 318 33.82 -26.59 13.57
CA GLU A 318 33.78 -25.81 14.81
C GLU A 318 33.94 -26.69 16.06
N ILE A 319 33.21 -27.82 16.07
CA ILE A 319 33.35 -28.81 17.16
C ILE A 319 34.77 -29.36 17.18
N GLY A 320 35.38 -29.63 16.00
CA GLY A 320 36.77 -30.06 15.90
C GLY A 320 37.75 -29.07 16.49
N LYS A 321 37.54 -27.77 16.27
CA LYS A 321 38.37 -26.71 16.89
C LYS A 321 38.25 -26.67 18.40
N VAL A 322 37.04 -26.86 18.93
CA VAL A 322 36.81 -26.87 20.40
C VAL A 322 37.53 -28.07 21.07
N TYR A 323 37.47 -29.24 20.46
CA TYR A 323 38.07 -30.45 21.03
C TYR A 323 39.52 -30.72 20.57
N GLY A 324 40.09 -29.89 19.73
CA GLY A 324 41.46 -30.05 19.22
C GLY A 324 41.66 -31.29 18.36
N VAL A 325 40.62 -31.69 17.57
CA VAL A 325 40.66 -32.90 16.72
C VAL A 325 40.16 -32.61 15.31
N THR A 326 40.50 -33.47 14.38
CA THR A 326 40.09 -33.32 12.97
C THR A 326 38.58 -33.51 12.79
N ARG A 327 38.02 -32.87 11.79
CA ARG A 327 36.59 -33.00 11.37
C ARG A 327 36.16 -34.45 11.24
N GLU A 328 37.00 -35.29 10.59
CA GLU A 328 36.70 -36.70 10.37
C GLU A 328 36.63 -37.48 11.70
N ARG A 329 37.44 -37.11 12.68
CA ARG A 329 37.37 -37.70 14.04
C ARG A 329 36.10 -37.37 14.75
N ILE A 330 35.60 -36.12 14.65
CA ILE A 330 34.28 -35.72 15.18
C ILE A 330 33.18 -36.52 14.49
N ARG A 331 33.20 -36.68 13.16
CA ARG A 331 32.21 -37.46 12.41
C ARG A 331 32.19 -38.94 12.86
N GLN A 332 33.36 -39.55 13.14
CA GLN A 332 33.44 -40.91 13.71
C GLN A 332 32.82 -41.00 15.09
N ILE A 333 33.07 -40.00 15.95
CA ILE A 333 32.48 -39.93 17.30
C ILE A 333 30.97 -39.79 17.18
N GLU A 334 30.48 -38.87 16.36
CA GLU A 334 29.04 -38.66 16.10
C GLU A 334 28.36 -39.97 15.68
N ASN A 335 28.86 -40.61 14.64
CA ASN A 335 28.28 -41.87 14.13
C ASN A 335 28.27 -42.98 15.17
N LYS A 336 29.36 -43.14 15.93
CA LYS A 336 29.45 -44.13 17.00
C LYS A 336 28.46 -43.82 18.14
N THR A 337 28.32 -42.56 18.51
CA THR A 337 27.40 -42.11 19.57
C THR A 337 25.95 -42.26 19.11
N MET A 338 25.62 -41.90 17.88
CA MET A 338 24.28 -42.12 17.33
C MET A 338 23.91 -43.60 17.26
N SER A 339 24.86 -44.48 16.94
CA SER A 339 24.63 -45.94 17.00
C SER A 339 24.36 -46.43 18.42
N LYS A 340 25.08 -45.88 19.43
CA LYS A 340 24.82 -46.17 20.84
C LYS A 340 23.46 -45.70 21.33
N LEU A 341 23.02 -44.50 20.86
CA LEU A 341 21.71 -43.92 21.22
C LEU A 341 20.55 -44.70 20.56
N ARG A 342 20.74 -45.21 19.34
CA ARG A 342 19.74 -46.06 18.65
C ARG A 342 19.58 -47.45 19.25
N HIS A 343 20.48 -47.87 20.12
CA HIS A 343 20.36 -49.19 20.77
C HIS A 343 19.06 -49.29 21.58
N PRO A 344 18.30 -50.39 21.48
CA PRO A 344 16.99 -50.56 22.14
C PRO A 344 16.96 -50.19 23.63
N SER A 345 18.02 -50.51 24.39
CA SER A 345 18.13 -50.20 25.80
C SER A 345 18.07 -48.69 26.15
N ARG A 346 18.31 -47.80 25.17
CA ARG A 346 18.26 -46.34 25.33
C ARG A 346 17.13 -45.72 24.55
N SER A 347 16.88 -46.20 23.33
CA SER A 347 15.85 -45.65 22.45
C SER A 347 14.43 -45.95 22.90
N GLN A 348 14.25 -47.07 23.66
CA GLN A 348 12.91 -47.46 24.14
C GLN A 348 12.30 -46.38 25.07
N LEU A 349 13.10 -45.76 25.94
CA LEU A 349 12.62 -44.69 26.82
C LEU A 349 12.19 -43.42 26.12
N LEU A 350 12.67 -43.16 24.88
CA LEU A 350 12.31 -41.98 24.09
C LEU A 350 11.17 -42.27 23.09
N ARG A 351 10.86 -43.56 22.85
CA ARG A 351 9.90 -43.99 21.85
C ARG A 351 8.49 -43.53 22.19
N ASP A 352 8.14 -43.56 23.49
CA ASP A 352 6.84 -43.15 23.99
C ASP A 352 6.52 -41.67 23.79
N TYR A 353 7.50 -40.85 23.36
CA TYR A 353 7.38 -39.42 23.08
C TYR A 353 7.42 -39.09 21.57
N LEU A 354 7.55 -40.11 20.70
CA LEU A 354 7.65 -39.94 19.25
C LEU A 354 6.38 -40.33 18.51
N ASP A 355 5.48 -41.03 19.19
CA ASP A 355 4.13 -41.38 18.74
C ASP A 355 3.15 -40.36 19.32
#